data_3e9e3ea55e70dccaee185136d8039e51
#
_entry.id   3e9e3ea55e70dccaee185136d8039e51
#
_cell.length_a   1.000
_cell.length_b   1.000
_cell.length_c   1.000
_cell.angle_alpha   90.00
_cell.angle_beta   90.00
_cell.angle_gamma   90.00
#
_symmetry.space_group_name_H-M   'P 1'
#
loop_
_entity.id
_entity.type
_entity.pdbx_description
1 polymer ?
#
loop_
_entity_poly.entity_id
_entity_poly.type
_entity_poly.pdbx_seq_one_letter_code
_entity_poly.pdbx_strand_id
1 'polypeptide(L)'
;MHDAGLRDGIVKVAFATGLLLMAAFPALAAGEPGNAFDGRWDVTLTCPPHNGDEDAKGYTHRFPAVVANGAFRGTHGSEGEPSWHLLTGTIDADGTAAMKLEGIVNNPDYAVGHAYRGKPYTYRVRAKFEATNGSGERVGKRKCDFRFKRA
;
A
#
# COMPACT_ATOMS: atom_id res chain seq x y z
N MET A 1 43.89 9.28 80.91
CA MET A 1 44.28 10.67 80.69
C MET A 1 44.51 10.85 79.20
N HIS A 2 43.82 11.84 78.64
CA HIS A 2 43.99 12.45 77.32
C HIS A 2 43.46 11.58 76.18
N ASP A 3 42.32 11.83 75.61
CA ASP A 3 41.64 13.01 75.07
C ASP A 3 41.94 13.22 73.56
N ALA A 4 40.84 13.19 72.85
CA ALA A 4 40.43 14.03 71.71
C ALA A 4 41.10 13.85 70.36
N GLY A 5 40.27 13.74 69.40
CA GLY A 5 40.58 14.17 68.04
C GLY A 5 39.62 13.65 66.97
N LEU A 6 38.35 13.98 67.15
CA LEU A 6 37.37 13.84 66.08
C LEU A 6 37.67 14.88 64.99
N ARG A 7 37.93 14.43 63.76
CA ARG A 7 37.93 15.34 62.58
C ARG A 7 36.97 14.81 61.55
N ASP A 8 35.84 15.49 61.49
CA ASP A 8 34.85 15.41 60.42
C ASP A 8 35.50 15.72 59.08
N GLY A 9 35.48 14.75 58.20
CA GLY A 9 35.78 14.91 56.76
C GLY A 9 34.47 14.85 55.96
N ILE A 10 33.87 15.99 55.68
CA ILE A 10 32.72 16.09 54.85
C ILE A 10 33.16 15.83 53.40
N VAL A 11 32.84 14.64 52.87
CA VAL A 11 32.97 14.34 51.44
C VAL A 11 31.79 14.97 50.72
N LYS A 12 32.04 16.07 49.98
CA LYS A 12 31.08 16.64 49.08
C LYS A 12 30.99 15.76 47.84
N VAL A 13 29.95 14.98 47.75
CA VAL A 13 29.60 14.27 46.49
C VAL A 13 28.91 15.24 45.56
N ALA A 14 29.60 15.63 44.50
CA ALA A 14 29.03 16.43 43.41
C ALA A 14 28.20 15.51 42.53
N PHE A 15 26.88 15.63 42.58
CA PHE A 15 25.98 15.02 41.61
C PHE A 15 26.07 15.77 40.29
N ALA A 16 26.76 15.22 39.30
CA ALA A 16 26.70 15.69 37.93
C ALA A 16 25.38 15.23 37.31
N THR A 17 24.43 16.14 37.19
CA THR A 17 23.15 15.90 36.49
C THR A 17 23.41 15.86 34.98
N GLY A 18 23.62 14.67 34.43
CA GLY A 18 23.71 14.47 32.98
C GLY A 18 22.33 14.61 32.35
N LEU A 19 22.12 15.72 31.62
CA LEU A 19 20.93 15.99 30.82
C LEU A 19 20.99 15.09 29.57
N LEU A 20 20.28 13.93 29.57
CA LEU A 20 20.09 13.12 28.39
C LEU A 20 19.13 13.87 27.43
N LEU A 21 19.67 14.46 26.38
CA LEU A 21 18.85 14.90 25.23
C LEU A 21 18.35 13.64 24.52
N MET A 22 17.10 13.26 24.77
CA MET A 22 16.39 12.31 23.92
C MET A 22 16.05 13.00 22.60
N ALA A 23 16.77 12.64 21.52
CA ALA A 23 16.41 13.03 20.17
C ALA A 23 15.09 12.28 19.81
N ALA A 24 13.98 13.01 19.78
CA ALA A 24 12.71 12.50 19.26
C ALA A 24 12.84 12.38 17.74
N PHE A 25 12.98 11.16 17.24
CA PHE A 25 12.79 10.89 15.82
C PHE A 25 11.32 11.09 15.47
N PRO A 26 10.99 11.90 14.44
CA PRO A 26 9.62 11.95 13.96
C PRO A 26 9.27 10.57 13.41
N ALA A 27 8.36 9.86 14.07
CA ALA A 27 7.71 8.70 13.50
C ALA A 27 7.01 9.16 12.24
N LEU A 28 7.35 8.59 11.08
CA LEU A 28 6.57 8.72 9.86
C LEU A 28 5.17 8.18 10.21
N ALA A 29 4.23 9.07 10.40
CA ALA A 29 2.85 8.71 10.66
C ALA A 29 2.34 7.95 9.43
N ALA A 30 2.10 6.64 9.58
CA ALA A 30 1.24 5.92 8.67
C ALA A 30 -0.11 6.63 8.71
N GLY A 31 -0.61 7.10 7.54
CA GLY A 31 -1.88 7.80 7.47
C GLY A 31 -2.99 6.95 8.08
N GLU A 32 -3.92 7.57 8.79
CA GLU A 32 -5.06 6.86 9.34
C GLU A 32 -5.97 6.34 8.21
N PRO A 33 -6.60 5.15 8.37
CA PRO A 33 -7.52 4.61 7.37
C PRO A 33 -8.68 5.56 7.09
N GLY A 34 -8.99 5.76 5.81
CA GLY A 34 -10.04 6.68 5.37
C GLY A 34 -11.44 6.04 5.34
N ASN A 35 -12.18 6.07 6.44
CA ASN A 35 -13.58 5.57 6.50
C ASN A 35 -14.54 6.33 5.57
N ALA A 36 -14.20 7.54 5.13
CA ALA A 36 -15.00 8.32 4.18
C ALA A 36 -15.22 7.61 2.83
N PHE A 37 -14.37 6.64 2.51
CA PHE A 37 -14.43 5.87 1.27
C PHE A 37 -15.15 4.53 1.41
N ASP A 38 -15.61 4.17 2.60
CA ASP A 38 -16.30 2.91 2.86
C ASP A 38 -17.57 2.78 2.02
N GLY A 39 -17.81 1.56 1.52
CA GLY A 39 -18.95 1.23 0.70
C GLY A 39 -18.59 0.38 -0.52
N ARG A 40 -19.52 0.32 -1.48
CA ARG A 40 -19.38 -0.44 -2.72
C ARG A 40 -18.77 0.44 -3.81
N TRP A 41 -17.94 -0.16 -4.63
CA TRP A 41 -17.26 0.49 -5.75
C TRP A 41 -17.26 -0.38 -6.99
N ASP A 42 -17.39 0.23 -8.15
CA ASP A 42 -17.15 -0.40 -9.45
C ASP A 42 -15.75 -0.04 -9.92
N VAL A 43 -14.99 -1.04 -10.32
CA VAL A 43 -13.62 -0.89 -10.82
C VAL A 43 -13.59 -1.17 -12.33
N THR A 44 -12.93 -0.29 -13.07
CA THR A 44 -12.55 -0.53 -14.47
C THR A 44 -11.03 -0.49 -14.56
N LEU A 45 -10.43 -1.63 -14.91
CA LEU A 45 -9.01 -1.76 -15.24
C LEU A 45 -8.87 -1.76 -16.75
N THR A 46 -8.09 -0.83 -17.30
CA THR A 46 -7.78 -0.76 -18.74
C THR A 46 -6.27 -0.83 -18.94
N CYS A 47 -5.83 -1.83 -19.68
CA CYS A 47 -4.45 -1.98 -20.10
C CYS A 47 -4.36 -1.72 -21.60
N PRO A 48 -3.69 -0.66 -22.07
CA PRO A 48 -3.51 -0.40 -23.50
C PRO A 48 -2.62 -1.49 -24.13
N PRO A 49 -2.60 -1.64 -25.46
CA PRO A 49 -1.60 -2.48 -26.11
C PRO A 49 -0.19 -2.08 -25.68
N HIS A 50 0.69 -3.06 -25.55
CA HIS A 50 2.12 -2.84 -25.33
C HIS A 50 2.85 -3.26 -26.59
N ASN A 51 3.66 -2.38 -27.16
CA ASN A 51 4.38 -2.60 -28.40
C ASN A 51 5.88 -2.82 -28.13
N GLY A 52 6.54 -3.54 -29.01
CA GLY A 52 7.97 -3.86 -28.94
C GLY A 52 8.22 -5.36 -28.77
N ASP A 53 9.41 -5.73 -28.33
CA ASP A 53 9.87 -7.14 -28.22
C ASP A 53 9.03 -7.99 -27.23
N GLU A 54 8.34 -7.35 -26.32
CA GLU A 54 7.46 -7.98 -25.33
C GLU A 54 6.00 -7.54 -25.55
N ASP A 55 5.54 -7.54 -26.81
CA ASP A 55 4.21 -7.06 -27.16
C ASP A 55 3.06 -7.75 -26.42
N ALA A 56 1.95 -7.04 -26.26
CA ALA A 56 0.75 -7.59 -25.66
C ALA A 56 -0.48 -6.82 -26.13
N LYS A 57 -1.58 -7.53 -26.40
CA LYS A 57 -2.86 -6.93 -26.75
C LYS A 57 -3.46 -6.13 -25.61
N GLY A 58 -4.24 -5.10 -25.93
CA GLY A 58 -5.00 -4.33 -24.94
C GLY A 58 -6.21 -5.10 -24.42
N TYR A 59 -6.61 -4.80 -23.17
CA TYR A 59 -7.83 -5.34 -22.57
C TYR A 59 -8.45 -4.39 -21.55
N THR A 60 -9.72 -4.65 -21.24
CA THR A 60 -10.44 -3.96 -20.17
C THR A 60 -11.20 -4.98 -19.34
N HIS A 61 -11.04 -4.92 -18.02
CA HIS A 61 -11.82 -5.70 -17.06
C HIS A 61 -12.65 -4.77 -16.16
N ARG A 62 -13.85 -5.22 -15.81
CA ARG A 62 -14.73 -4.56 -14.84
C ARG A 62 -15.06 -5.53 -13.74
N PHE A 63 -15.03 -5.06 -12.49
CA PHE A 63 -15.31 -5.89 -11.32
C PHE A 63 -15.76 -5.05 -10.13
N PRO A 64 -16.58 -5.62 -9.23
CA PRO A 64 -17.00 -4.97 -8.02
C PRO A 64 -15.89 -4.96 -6.97
N ALA A 65 -15.97 -3.99 -6.08
CA ALA A 65 -15.11 -3.90 -4.90
C ALA A 65 -15.89 -3.39 -3.69
N VAL A 66 -15.33 -3.63 -2.52
CA VAL A 66 -15.84 -3.12 -1.24
C VAL A 66 -14.69 -2.46 -0.50
N VAL A 67 -15.01 -1.34 0.14
CA VAL A 67 -14.13 -0.69 1.12
C VAL A 67 -14.79 -0.80 2.48
N ALA A 68 -14.06 -1.28 3.46
CA ALA A 68 -14.51 -1.41 4.84
C ALA A 68 -13.38 -0.97 5.78
N ASN A 69 -13.64 0.04 6.60
CA ASN A 69 -12.63 0.65 7.48
C ASN A 69 -11.37 1.07 6.71
N GLY A 70 -11.55 1.66 5.52
CA GLY A 70 -10.47 2.05 4.64
C GLY A 70 -9.76 0.90 3.89
N ALA A 71 -10.06 -0.35 4.21
CA ALA A 71 -9.50 -1.52 3.52
C ALA A 71 -10.28 -1.81 2.23
N PHE A 72 -9.58 -1.70 1.10
CA PHE A 72 -10.13 -1.96 -0.24
C PHE A 72 -9.93 -3.42 -0.66
N ARG A 73 -10.97 -4.05 -1.19
CA ARG A 73 -10.91 -5.37 -1.81
C ARG A 73 -11.84 -5.45 -3.02
N GLY A 74 -11.27 -5.70 -4.20
CA GLY A 74 -12.00 -5.93 -5.45
C GLY A 74 -11.53 -7.22 -6.13
N THR A 75 -12.45 -8.02 -6.68
CA THR A 75 -12.13 -9.31 -7.27
C THR A 75 -12.79 -9.47 -8.64
N HIS A 76 -12.03 -9.96 -9.60
CA HIS A 76 -12.50 -10.40 -10.92
C HIS A 76 -12.23 -11.89 -11.09
N GLY A 77 -13.21 -12.64 -11.58
CA GLY A 77 -13.10 -14.09 -11.79
C GLY A 77 -13.09 -14.90 -10.49
N SER A 78 -12.77 -16.18 -10.62
CA SER A 78 -12.72 -17.13 -9.51
C SER A 78 -11.28 -17.34 -9.07
N GLU A 79 -11.03 -17.30 -7.77
CA GLU A 79 -9.69 -17.46 -7.18
C GLU A 79 -9.04 -18.78 -7.64
N GLY A 80 -7.78 -18.68 -8.03
CA GLY A 80 -7.01 -19.82 -8.53
C GLY A 80 -7.19 -20.12 -10.02
N GLU A 81 -8.20 -19.55 -10.68
CA GLU A 81 -8.47 -19.79 -12.10
C GLU A 81 -7.78 -18.76 -13.01
N PRO A 82 -7.44 -19.13 -14.26
CA PRO A 82 -6.96 -18.15 -15.25
C PRO A 82 -7.96 -17.00 -15.44
N SER A 83 -7.44 -15.78 -15.59
CA SER A 83 -8.19 -14.52 -15.63
C SER A 83 -8.62 -13.98 -14.25
N TRP A 84 -8.46 -14.74 -13.17
CA TRP A 84 -8.67 -14.19 -11.84
C TRP A 84 -7.67 -13.08 -11.53
N HIS A 85 -8.17 -12.05 -10.87
CA HIS A 85 -7.31 -11.10 -10.17
C HIS A 85 -8.01 -10.48 -8.96
N LEU A 86 -7.19 -10.09 -8.01
CA LEU A 86 -7.55 -9.47 -6.75
C LEU A 86 -6.78 -8.16 -6.59
N LEU A 87 -7.51 -7.07 -6.38
CA LEU A 87 -6.97 -5.77 -6.02
C LEU A 87 -7.23 -5.51 -4.53
N THR A 88 -6.18 -5.32 -3.75
CA THR A 88 -6.26 -5.02 -2.32
C THR A 88 -5.40 -3.82 -1.96
N GLY A 89 -5.75 -3.11 -0.89
CA GLY A 89 -4.97 -2.00 -0.36
C GLY A 89 -5.67 -1.28 0.77
N THR A 90 -5.03 -0.24 1.29
CA THR A 90 -5.62 0.66 2.29
C THR A 90 -5.72 2.04 1.69
N ILE A 91 -6.87 2.69 1.88
CA ILE A 91 -7.11 4.08 1.49
C ILE A 91 -6.89 4.93 2.73
N ASP A 92 -5.95 5.86 2.66
CA ASP A 92 -5.66 6.80 3.74
C ASP A 92 -6.75 7.88 3.81
N ALA A 93 -6.80 8.63 4.90
CA ALA A 93 -7.82 9.66 5.14
C ALA A 93 -7.82 10.76 4.06
N ASP A 94 -6.68 11.03 3.42
CA ASP A 94 -6.56 11.98 2.31
C ASP A 94 -6.99 11.40 0.95
N GLY A 95 -7.37 10.10 0.90
CA GLY A 95 -7.75 9.37 -0.31
C GLY A 95 -6.60 8.74 -1.08
N THR A 96 -5.35 8.90 -0.66
CA THR A 96 -4.24 8.16 -1.29
C THR A 96 -4.31 6.68 -0.93
N ALA A 97 -3.90 5.81 -1.87
CA ALA A 97 -3.87 4.38 -1.64
C ALA A 97 -2.66 3.73 -2.32
N ALA A 98 -1.94 2.92 -1.55
CA ALA A 98 -0.96 1.96 -2.06
C ALA A 98 -1.64 0.59 -2.12
N MET A 99 -1.74 0.03 -3.33
CA MET A 99 -2.50 -1.17 -3.58
C MET A 99 -1.66 -2.25 -4.24
N LYS A 100 -2.11 -3.49 -4.11
CA LYS A 100 -1.52 -4.69 -4.72
C LYS A 100 -2.55 -5.34 -5.64
N LEU A 101 -2.18 -5.58 -6.89
CA LEU A 101 -2.93 -6.37 -7.85
C LEU A 101 -2.24 -7.73 -7.99
N GLU A 102 -2.93 -8.80 -7.62
CA GLU A 102 -2.50 -10.18 -7.82
C GLU A 102 -3.42 -10.85 -8.83
N GLY A 103 -2.90 -11.82 -9.59
CA GLY A 103 -3.74 -12.50 -10.55
C GLY A 103 -3.05 -13.66 -11.26
N ILE A 104 -3.78 -14.28 -12.18
CA ILE A 104 -3.33 -15.42 -12.97
C ILE A 104 -3.54 -15.12 -14.46
N VAL A 105 -2.50 -15.28 -15.25
CA VAL A 105 -2.53 -15.07 -16.71
C VAL A 105 -3.55 -16.02 -17.34
N ASN A 106 -4.47 -15.45 -18.15
CA ASN A 106 -5.42 -16.24 -18.92
C ASN A 106 -4.89 -16.59 -20.32
N ASN A 107 -4.39 -15.60 -21.04
CA ASN A 107 -3.93 -15.77 -22.42
C ASN A 107 -2.60 -15.01 -22.62
N PRO A 108 -1.56 -15.72 -23.12
CA PRO A 108 -0.24 -15.12 -23.38
C PRO A 108 -0.27 -13.85 -24.27
N ASP A 109 -1.18 -13.77 -25.23
CA ASP A 109 -1.31 -12.62 -26.14
C ASP A 109 -1.58 -11.27 -25.42
N TYR A 110 -2.12 -11.33 -24.20
CA TYR A 110 -2.44 -10.16 -23.39
C TYR A 110 -1.43 -9.92 -22.27
N ALA A 111 -0.44 -10.78 -22.13
CA ALA A 111 0.59 -10.71 -21.12
C ALA A 111 1.91 -10.22 -21.73
N VAL A 112 2.52 -9.19 -21.15
CA VAL A 112 3.84 -8.69 -21.57
C VAL A 112 4.86 -9.82 -21.50
N GLY A 113 5.61 -10.03 -22.60
CA GLY A 113 6.55 -11.12 -22.73
C GLY A 113 5.90 -12.50 -22.85
N HIS A 114 4.63 -12.56 -23.30
CA HIS A 114 3.87 -13.80 -23.58
C HIS A 114 3.89 -14.81 -22.42
N ALA A 115 3.77 -14.32 -21.18
CA ALA A 115 3.72 -15.20 -20.01
C ALA A 115 2.63 -16.25 -20.18
N TYR A 116 2.97 -17.52 -19.88
CA TYR A 116 2.09 -18.67 -20.12
C TYR A 116 0.78 -18.60 -19.31
N ARG A 117 -0.26 -19.23 -19.84
CA ARG A 117 -1.55 -19.39 -19.15
C ARG A 117 -1.35 -20.10 -17.80
N GLY A 118 -1.93 -19.55 -16.74
CA GLY A 118 -1.80 -20.07 -15.39
C GLY A 118 -0.63 -19.48 -14.60
N LYS A 119 0.24 -18.65 -15.22
CA LYS A 119 1.33 -17.97 -14.51
C LYS A 119 0.76 -16.93 -13.55
N PRO A 120 1.12 -16.96 -12.24
CA PRO A 120 0.74 -15.92 -11.31
C PRO A 120 1.53 -14.63 -11.57
N TYR A 121 0.91 -13.49 -11.26
CA TYR A 121 1.56 -12.18 -11.31
C TYR A 121 1.18 -11.31 -10.11
N THR A 122 2.03 -10.36 -9.80
CA THR A 122 1.78 -9.33 -8.79
C THR A 122 2.29 -8.00 -9.28
N TYR A 123 1.47 -6.94 -9.12
CA TYR A 123 1.82 -5.57 -9.45
C TYR A 123 1.46 -4.62 -8.31
N ARG A 124 2.24 -3.56 -8.17
CA ARG A 124 1.86 -2.42 -7.33
C ARG A 124 0.95 -1.48 -8.12
N VAL A 125 -0.01 -0.89 -7.43
CA VAL A 125 -0.92 0.12 -7.96
C VAL A 125 -0.90 1.31 -7.02
N ARG A 126 -0.80 2.52 -7.58
CA ARG A 126 -0.98 3.77 -6.85
C ARG A 126 -2.32 4.36 -7.24
N ALA A 127 -3.10 4.77 -6.27
CA ALA A 127 -4.42 5.31 -6.51
C ALA A 127 -4.71 6.55 -5.66
N LYS A 128 -5.69 7.31 -6.12
CA LYS A 128 -6.27 8.46 -5.41
C LYS A 128 -7.78 8.35 -5.49
N PHE A 129 -8.43 8.43 -4.34
CA PHE A 129 -9.88 8.39 -4.18
C PHE A 129 -10.42 9.77 -3.81
N GLU A 130 -11.59 10.07 -4.33
CA GLU A 130 -12.47 11.17 -3.98
C GLU A 130 -13.80 10.60 -3.47
N ALA A 131 -14.73 11.45 -3.07
CA ALA A 131 -16.00 11.01 -2.44
C ALA A 131 -16.79 9.98 -3.27
N THR A 132 -16.80 10.14 -4.61
CA THR A 132 -17.64 9.31 -5.52
C THR A 132 -16.86 8.65 -6.64
N ASN A 133 -15.59 9.00 -6.82
CA ASN A 133 -14.74 8.48 -7.89
C ASN A 133 -13.29 8.35 -7.42
N GLY A 134 -12.47 7.72 -8.24
CA GLY A 134 -11.05 7.62 -8.02
C GLY A 134 -10.34 7.18 -9.30
N SER A 135 -9.02 7.33 -9.28
CA SER A 135 -8.16 6.87 -10.36
C SER A 135 -6.90 6.22 -9.81
N GLY A 136 -6.28 5.35 -10.60
CA GLY A 136 -5.03 4.71 -10.22
C GLY A 136 -4.24 4.26 -11.43
N GLU A 137 -2.98 3.91 -11.20
CA GLU A 137 -2.07 3.42 -12.23
C GLU A 137 -1.28 2.22 -11.72
N ARG A 138 -1.16 1.19 -12.54
CA ARG A 138 -0.26 0.06 -12.30
C ARG A 138 1.18 0.49 -12.53
N VAL A 139 2.04 0.23 -11.55
CA VAL A 139 3.48 0.49 -11.65
C VAL A 139 4.16 -0.70 -12.35
N GLY A 140 4.85 -0.44 -13.46
CA GLY A 140 5.57 -1.46 -14.21
C GLY A 140 5.84 -1.08 -15.66
N LYS A 141 6.37 -2.01 -16.46
CA LYS A 141 6.68 -1.81 -17.89
C LYS A 141 5.47 -1.36 -18.71
N ARG A 142 4.32 -2.02 -18.48
CA ARG A 142 3.04 -1.66 -19.09
C ARG A 142 2.21 -0.91 -18.07
N LYS A 143 1.93 0.34 -18.32
CA LYS A 143 1.00 1.13 -17.52
C LYS A 143 -0.42 0.68 -17.82
N CYS A 144 -1.20 0.45 -16.78
CA CYS A 144 -2.61 0.17 -16.88
C CYS A 144 -3.34 1.13 -15.95
N ASP A 145 -4.45 1.67 -16.44
CA ASP A 145 -5.25 2.65 -15.71
C ASP A 145 -6.37 1.96 -14.94
N PHE A 146 -6.60 2.42 -13.73
CA PHE A 146 -7.76 2.07 -12.93
C PHE A 146 -8.69 3.27 -12.82
N ARG A 147 -9.98 3.01 -12.97
CA ARG A 147 -11.05 3.94 -12.62
C ARG A 147 -11.93 3.31 -11.57
N PHE A 148 -12.20 4.06 -10.53
CA PHE A 148 -13.05 3.67 -9.42
C PHE A 148 -14.28 4.56 -9.44
N LYS A 149 -15.47 3.98 -9.32
CA LYS A 149 -16.73 4.70 -9.22
C LYS A 149 -17.53 4.14 -8.06
N ARG A 150 -18.01 5.01 -7.19
CA ARG A 150 -18.89 4.59 -6.10
C ARG A 150 -20.21 4.06 -6.67
N ALA A 151 -20.62 2.87 -6.24
CA ALA A 151 -21.85 2.19 -6.69
C ALA A 151 -23.10 2.74 -5.95
#